data_426d2e6131f166d651d1ae84e476ec94
#
_entry.id   426d2e6131f166d651d1ae84e476ec94
#
_cell.length_a   1.000
_cell.length_b   1.000
_cell.length_c   1.000
_cell.angle_alpha   90.00
_cell.angle_beta   90.00
_cell.angle_gamma   90.00
#
_symmetry.space_group_name_H-M   'P 1'
#
loop_
_entity.id
_entity.type
_entity.pdbx_description
1 polymer ?
#
loop_
_entity_poly.entity_id
_entity_poly.type
_entity_poly.pdbx_seq_one_letter_code
_entity_poly.pdbx_strand_id
1 'polypeptide(L)'
;GSLRRFYTDDAGYALATRVDTDVLSLGRQAQSGGGSAAYDKGFLGADGSTFYVAGSNNESAISDAGFRRAIQRLDDQDVPMDNRNFVIPPVARNVMMGLSRFTEQAFTGEAGNANTIRNGQIGDIYGIKVYVSTNVDTTSGSGGARVCLLFHPEFGVLVEQLGVRVQTQYKQEHLGTLLTADTLYGTGELRDKSAVALVVPA
;
A
#
# COMPACT_ATOMS: atom_id res chain seq x y z
N GLY A 1 13.51 30.57 -15.40
CA GLY A 1 12.15 30.01 -15.26
C GLY A 1 12.12 28.52 -14.88
N SER A 2 13.12 27.74 -15.21
CA SER A 2 13.13 26.29 -14.98
C SER A 2 13.29 25.89 -13.51
N LEU A 3 14.13 26.58 -12.76
CA LEU A 3 14.45 26.23 -11.37
C LEU A 3 13.23 26.33 -10.45
N ARG A 4 12.43 27.39 -10.58
CA ARG A 4 11.22 27.60 -9.80
C ARG A 4 10.18 26.51 -10.05
N ARG A 5 10.02 26.11 -11.32
CA ARG A 5 9.12 25.03 -11.69
C ARG A 5 9.56 23.69 -11.09
N PHE A 6 10.86 23.41 -11.12
CA PHE A 6 11.42 22.21 -10.52
C PHE A 6 11.08 22.10 -9.02
N TYR A 7 11.29 23.17 -8.23
CA TYR A 7 10.96 23.16 -6.80
C TYR A 7 9.46 23.07 -6.55
N THR A 8 8.61 23.63 -7.40
CA THR A 8 7.17 23.51 -7.27
C THR A 8 6.70 22.08 -7.53
N ASP A 9 7.25 21.42 -8.55
CA ASP A 9 6.91 20.03 -8.89
C ASP A 9 7.39 19.08 -7.77
N ASP A 10 8.58 19.29 -7.23
CA ASP A 10 9.14 18.51 -6.10
C ASP A 10 8.31 18.66 -4.82
N ALA A 11 7.88 19.88 -4.51
CA ALA A 11 6.98 20.12 -3.37
C ALA A 11 5.63 19.42 -3.54
N GLY A 12 5.06 19.43 -4.75
CA GLY A 12 3.84 18.70 -5.07
C GLY A 12 4.00 17.19 -4.89
N TYR A 13 5.11 16.64 -5.36
CA TYR A 13 5.45 15.23 -5.20
C TYR A 13 5.60 14.83 -3.71
N ALA A 14 6.29 15.64 -2.92
CA ALA A 14 6.47 15.39 -1.49
C ALA A 14 5.13 15.36 -0.74
N LEU A 15 4.22 16.29 -1.05
CA LEU A 15 2.88 16.32 -0.46
C LEU A 15 2.05 15.08 -0.89
N ALA A 16 2.09 14.70 -2.17
CA ALA A 16 1.39 13.51 -2.65
C ALA A 16 1.91 12.23 -1.98
N THR A 17 3.23 12.10 -1.84
CA THR A 17 3.86 10.97 -1.13
C THR A 17 3.42 10.91 0.33
N ARG A 18 3.25 12.06 0.98
CA ARG A 18 2.77 12.13 2.37
C ARG A 18 1.33 11.66 2.49
N VAL A 19 0.45 12.11 1.59
CA VAL A 19 -0.96 11.66 1.53
C VAL A 19 -1.04 10.15 1.33
N ASP A 20 -0.30 9.61 0.37
CA ASP A 20 -0.24 8.17 0.12
C ASP A 20 0.19 7.38 1.37
N THR A 21 1.25 7.83 2.05
CA THR A 21 1.75 7.19 3.26
C THR A 21 0.71 7.21 4.37
N ASP A 22 0.02 8.33 4.57
CA ASP A 22 -1.01 8.46 5.59
C ASP A 22 -2.24 7.59 5.29
N VAL A 23 -2.66 7.49 4.02
CA VAL A 23 -3.76 6.60 3.61
C VAL A 23 -3.37 5.13 3.79
N LEU A 24 -2.17 4.72 3.36
CA LEU A 24 -1.73 3.34 3.51
C LEU A 24 -1.49 2.94 4.97
N SER A 25 -1.16 3.89 5.84
CA SER A 25 -1.02 3.65 7.28
C SER A 25 -2.33 3.32 7.99
N LEU A 26 -3.50 3.62 7.39
CA LEU A 26 -4.79 3.18 7.92
C LEU A 26 -4.88 1.65 8.05
N GLY A 27 -4.14 0.91 7.23
CA GLY A 27 -4.02 -0.54 7.32
C GLY A 27 -3.57 -1.06 8.69
N ARG A 28 -3.00 -0.20 9.55
CA ARG A 28 -2.64 -0.54 10.95
C ARG A 28 -3.83 -0.98 11.77
N GLN A 29 -5.00 -0.53 11.42
CA GLN A 29 -6.24 -0.79 12.12
C GLN A 29 -7.07 -1.91 11.45
N ALA A 30 -6.69 -2.33 10.24
CA ALA A 30 -7.41 -3.35 9.47
C ALA A 30 -7.64 -4.63 10.28
N GLN A 31 -8.91 -5.02 10.42
CA GLN A 31 -9.38 -6.16 11.21
C GLN A 31 -8.92 -6.16 12.66
N SER A 32 -8.55 -5.02 13.20
CA SER A 32 -8.08 -4.89 14.55
C SER A 32 -9.20 -4.48 15.49
N GLY A 33 -9.49 -5.25 16.45
CA GLY A 33 -10.24 -4.77 17.61
C GLY A 33 -9.36 -3.93 18.54
N GLY A 34 -8.73 -2.86 18.07
CA GLY A 34 -8.06 -1.86 18.91
C GLY A 34 -6.81 -2.36 19.67
N GLY A 35 -5.96 -3.15 19.04
CA GLY A 35 -4.65 -3.51 19.60
C GLY A 35 -3.73 -2.28 19.71
N SER A 36 -2.93 -2.22 20.77
CA SER A 36 -2.06 -1.09 21.09
C SER A 36 -0.83 -0.97 20.18
N ALA A 37 -0.43 -2.05 19.51
CA ALA A 37 0.72 -2.06 18.60
C ALA A 37 0.28 -2.12 17.13
N ALA A 38 1.02 -1.45 16.28
CA ALA A 38 0.74 -1.45 14.85
C ALA A 38 0.82 -2.87 14.27
N TYR A 39 -0.23 -3.29 13.58
CA TYR A 39 -0.34 -4.60 12.95
C TYR A 39 -0.35 -5.83 13.87
N ASP A 40 -0.70 -5.70 15.16
CA ASP A 40 -0.86 -6.85 16.05
C ASP A 40 -1.81 -7.94 15.52
N LYS A 41 -2.67 -7.59 14.58
CA LYS A 41 -3.59 -8.50 13.91
C LYS A 41 -3.39 -8.59 12.39
N GLY A 42 -2.27 -8.05 11.90
CA GLY A 42 -1.80 -8.33 10.56
C GLY A 42 -1.44 -9.81 10.42
N PHE A 43 -1.61 -10.37 9.23
CA PHE A 43 -1.33 -11.77 8.96
C PHE A 43 0.01 -11.95 8.28
N LEU A 44 0.62 -13.11 8.46
CA LEU A 44 1.84 -13.48 7.75
C LEU A 44 1.57 -13.67 6.27
N GLY A 45 2.47 -13.21 5.42
CA GLY A 45 2.33 -13.28 3.97
C GLY A 45 2.25 -14.71 3.43
N ALA A 46 2.87 -15.69 4.10
CA ALA A 46 2.93 -17.06 3.60
C ALA A 46 1.61 -17.83 3.74
N ASP A 47 0.88 -17.64 4.83
CA ASP A 47 -0.32 -18.43 5.13
C ASP A 47 -1.61 -17.63 5.24
N GLY A 48 -1.52 -16.31 5.46
CA GLY A 48 -2.67 -15.43 5.63
C GLY A 48 -3.57 -15.80 6.81
N SER A 49 -3.08 -16.62 7.76
CA SER A 49 -3.85 -17.13 8.89
C SER A 49 -3.16 -16.91 10.23
N THR A 50 -1.84 -16.99 10.26
CA THR A 50 -1.06 -16.73 11.47
C THR A 50 -0.88 -15.23 11.65
N PHE A 51 -1.13 -14.73 12.87
CA PHE A 51 -0.92 -13.33 13.16
C PHE A 51 0.56 -12.97 13.21
N TYR A 52 0.86 -11.78 12.71
CA TYR A 52 2.14 -11.15 12.93
C TYR A 52 2.29 -10.76 14.41
N VAL A 53 3.46 -11.01 14.98
CA VAL A 53 3.79 -10.61 16.35
C VAL A 53 4.90 -9.57 16.28
N ALA A 54 4.60 -8.34 16.68
CA ALA A 54 5.56 -7.25 16.65
C ALA A 54 6.83 -7.59 17.47
N GLY A 55 7.99 -7.38 16.85
CA GLY A 55 9.30 -7.64 17.45
C GLY A 55 9.77 -9.11 17.48
N SER A 56 8.98 -10.04 16.96
CA SER A 56 9.36 -11.47 16.90
C SER A 56 10.06 -11.88 15.61
N ASN A 57 10.13 -10.99 14.61
CA ASN A 57 10.66 -11.27 13.26
C ASN A 57 10.04 -12.53 12.64
N ASN A 58 8.72 -12.71 12.83
CA ASN A 58 7.99 -13.85 12.29
C ASN A 58 7.36 -13.57 10.93
N GLU A 59 7.69 -12.43 10.30
CA GLU A 59 7.26 -12.10 8.95
C GLU A 59 7.65 -13.19 7.95
N SER A 60 6.83 -13.37 6.93
CA SER A 60 7.06 -14.38 5.90
C SER A 60 6.77 -13.84 4.51
N ALA A 61 7.52 -14.34 3.52
CA ALA A 61 7.33 -13.97 2.14
C ALA A 61 5.91 -14.31 1.65
N ILE A 62 5.36 -13.45 0.79
CA ILE A 62 4.03 -13.67 0.24
C ILE A 62 3.99 -14.96 -0.58
N SER A 63 2.90 -15.73 -0.43
CA SER A 63 2.63 -16.92 -1.21
C SER A 63 1.23 -16.87 -1.85
N ASP A 64 0.98 -17.72 -2.83
CA ASP A 64 -0.36 -17.91 -3.42
C ASP A 64 -1.39 -18.33 -2.35
N ALA A 65 -0.99 -19.21 -1.44
CA ALA A 65 -1.87 -19.64 -0.34
C ALA A 65 -2.23 -18.49 0.59
N GLY A 66 -1.25 -17.67 0.97
CA GLY A 66 -1.48 -16.48 1.82
C GLY A 66 -2.39 -15.46 1.15
N PHE A 67 -2.18 -15.21 -0.14
CA PHE A 67 -3.04 -14.27 -0.88
C PHE A 67 -4.48 -14.77 -1.00
N ARG A 68 -4.69 -16.06 -1.34
CA ARG A 68 -6.05 -16.65 -1.38
C ARG A 68 -6.72 -16.63 -0.02
N ARG A 69 -5.96 -16.82 1.06
CA ARG A 69 -6.49 -16.75 2.42
C ARG A 69 -6.91 -15.32 2.80
N ALA A 70 -6.15 -14.32 2.35
CA ALA A 70 -6.54 -12.92 2.54
C ALA A 70 -7.84 -12.59 1.80
N ILE A 71 -8.04 -13.10 0.58
CA ILE A 71 -9.30 -12.97 -0.16
C ILE A 71 -10.44 -13.61 0.62
N GLN A 72 -10.26 -14.86 1.09
CA GLN A 72 -11.27 -15.56 1.88
C GLN A 72 -11.68 -14.75 3.11
N ARG A 73 -10.75 -14.08 3.79
CA ARG A 73 -11.09 -13.25 4.96
C ARG A 73 -11.99 -12.09 4.63
N LEU A 74 -11.84 -11.46 3.47
CA LEU A 74 -12.78 -10.44 3.02
C LEU A 74 -14.14 -11.05 2.68
N ASP A 75 -14.16 -12.24 2.07
CA ASP A 75 -15.40 -12.95 1.74
C ASP A 75 -16.16 -13.36 3.02
N ASP A 76 -15.45 -13.85 4.03
CA ASP A 76 -16.02 -14.21 5.35
C ASP A 76 -16.62 -13.00 6.10
N GLN A 77 -16.26 -11.77 5.70
CA GLN A 77 -16.80 -10.52 6.26
C GLN A 77 -17.85 -9.87 5.35
N ASP A 78 -18.36 -10.59 4.34
CA ASP A 78 -19.36 -10.10 3.38
C ASP A 78 -18.94 -8.83 2.63
N VAL A 79 -17.65 -8.65 2.35
CA VAL A 79 -17.13 -7.52 1.58
C VAL A 79 -17.36 -7.77 0.09
N PRO A 80 -17.90 -6.80 -0.69
CA PRO A 80 -18.10 -6.97 -2.13
C PRO A 80 -16.84 -7.46 -2.85
N MET A 81 -17.02 -8.32 -3.86
CA MET A 81 -15.89 -8.89 -4.61
C MET A 81 -15.31 -7.93 -5.64
N ASP A 82 -16.10 -6.97 -6.09
CA ASP A 82 -15.69 -5.98 -7.08
C ASP A 82 -14.89 -4.84 -6.44
N ASN A 83 -14.05 -4.21 -7.27
CA ASN A 83 -13.22 -3.07 -6.89
C ASN A 83 -12.25 -3.30 -5.71
N ARG A 84 -11.88 -4.56 -5.45
CA ARG A 84 -10.82 -4.84 -4.49
C ARG A 84 -9.46 -4.46 -5.07
N ASN A 85 -8.62 -3.86 -4.24
CA ASN A 85 -7.29 -3.41 -4.61
C ASN A 85 -6.25 -4.01 -3.68
N PHE A 86 -5.10 -4.37 -4.24
CA PHE A 86 -3.99 -4.92 -3.49
C PHE A 86 -2.73 -4.07 -3.70
N VAL A 87 -2.27 -3.44 -2.65
CA VAL A 87 -1.05 -2.63 -2.67
C VAL A 87 0.09 -3.40 -2.03
N ILE A 88 1.19 -3.54 -2.77
CA ILE A 88 2.35 -4.33 -2.37
C ILE A 88 3.66 -3.51 -2.45
N PRO A 89 4.64 -3.82 -1.59
CA PRO A 89 5.99 -3.30 -1.73
C PRO A 89 6.74 -3.94 -2.91
N PRO A 90 7.81 -3.31 -3.41
CA PRO A 90 8.65 -3.89 -4.47
C PRO A 90 9.23 -5.27 -4.12
N VAL A 91 9.51 -5.53 -2.85
CA VAL A 91 10.00 -6.83 -2.37
C VAL A 91 8.94 -7.92 -2.58
N ALA A 92 7.70 -7.67 -2.20
CA ALA A 92 6.60 -8.61 -2.43
C ALA A 92 6.36 -8.84 -3.93
N ARG A 93 6.48 -7.78 -4.75
CA ARG A 93 6.41 -7.92 -6.22
C ARG A 93 7.48 -8.89 -6.74
N ASN A 94 8.73 -8.74 -6.29
CA ASN A 94 9.81 -9.65 -6.71
C ASN A 94 9.48 -11.11 -6.39
N VAL A 95 8.97 -11.39 -5.19
CA VAL A 95 8.53 -12.73 -4.79
C VAL A 95 7.38 -13.24 -5.65
N MET A 96 6.35 -12.40 -5.88
CA MET A 96 5.18 -12.76 -6.69
C MET A 96 5.54 -13.07 -8.15
N MET A 97 6.50 -12.36 -8.72
CA MET A 97 7.02 -12.65 -10.06
C MET A 97 7.73 -14.00 -10.14
N GLY A 98 8.20 -14.55 -9.03
CA GLY A 98 8.78 -15.89 -8.94
C GLY A 98 7.74 -17.00 -8.75
N LEU A 99 6.49 -16.69 -8.47
CA LEU A 99 5.44 -17.69 -8.30
C LEU A 99 4.91 -18.15 -9.67
N SER A 100 5.07 -19.42 -9.98
CA SER A 100 4.70 -20.01 -11.28
C SER A 100 3.24 -19.75 -11.66
N ARG A 101 2.33 -19.77 -10.70
CA ARG A 101 0.90 -19.49 -10.93
C ARG A 101 0.60 -18.10 -11.49
N PHE A 102 1.43 -17.13 -11.19
CA PHE A 102 1.22 -15.75 -11.63
C PHE A 102 2.03 -15.38 -12.87
N THR A 103 3.01 -16.20 -13.24
CA THR A 103 3.97 -15.89 -14.30
C THR A 103 3.92 -16.85 -15.47
N GLU A 104 3.61 -18.12 -15.25
CA GLU A 104 3.63 -19.13 -16.31
C GLU A 104 2.39 -19.02 -17.22
N GLN A 105 2.62 -19.02 -18.51
CA GLN A 105 1.54 -18.97 -19.52
C GLN A 105 0.55 -20.14 -19.38
N ALA A 106 1.01 -21.29 -18.90
CA ALA A 106 0.17 -22.46 -18.67
C ALA A 106 -0.93 -22.21 -17.63
N PHE A 107 -0.71 -21.30 -16.69
CA PHE A 107 -1.66 -20.94 -15.64
C PHE A 107 -2.47 -19.67 -15.95
N THR A 108 -1.89 -18.74 -16.68
CA THR A 108 -2.57 -17.49 -17.06
C THR A 108 -3.46 -17.65 -18.29
N GLY A 109 -3.28 -18.71 -19.08
CA GLY A 109 -4.15 -19.04 -20.22
C GLY A 109 -4.10 -18.07 -21.39
N GLU A 110 -3.24 -17.06 -21.38
CA GLU A 110 -3.23 -16.00 -22.39
C GLU A 110 -1.99 -16.06 -23.27
N ALA A 111 -2.23 -16.21 -24.57
CA ALA A 111 -1.21 -16.12 -25.60
C ALA A 111 -1.10 -14.67 -26.07
N GLY A 112 -0.04 -13.95 -25.69
CA GLY A 112 0.17 -12.61 -26.22
C GLY A 112 0.94 -11.66 -25.28
N ASN A 113 0.68 -10.36 -25.44
CA ASN A 113 1.40 -9.29 -24.74
C ASN A 113 1.10 -9.15 -23.24
N ALA A 114 0.11 -9.88 -22.71
CA ALA A 114 -0.30 -9.82 -21.31
C ALA A 114 0.51 -10.71 -20.37
N ASN A 115 1.51 -11.43 -20.89
CA ASN A 115 2.33 -12.32 -20.07
C ASN A 115 3.26 -11.52 -19.14
N THR A 116 3.18 -11.78 -17.84
CA THR A 116 3.98 -11.11 -16.79
C THR A 116 5.49 -11.24 -17.01
N ILE A 117 5.95 -12.35 -17.56
CA ILE A 117 7.39 -12.57 -17.86
C ILE A 117 7.88 -11.56 -18.91
N ARG A 118 7.05 -11.24 -19.90
CA ARG A 118 7.43 -10.31 -20.98
C ARG A 118 7.29 -8.85 -20.59
N ASN A 119 6.25 -8.51 -19.85
CA ASN A 119 5.90 -7.12 -19.54
C ASN A 119 6.38 -6.66 -18.17
N GLY A 120 6.71 -7.60 -17.26
CA GLY A 120 7.05 -7.28 -15.88
C GLY A 120 5.88 -6.68 -15.09
N GLN A 121 4.67 -6.74 -15.62
CA GLN A 121 3.47 -6.27 -14.96
C GLN A 121 2.73 -7.45 -14.35
N ILE A 122 2.49 -7.37 -13.05
CA ILE A 122 1.53 -8.21 -12.36
C ILE A 122 0.19 -7.52 -12.58
N GLY A 123 -0.59 -8.02 -13.52
CA GLY A 123 -1.91 -7.46 -13.82
C GLY A 123 -2.94 -7.76 -12.73
N ASP A 124 -4.18 -8.02 -13.15
CA ASP A 124 -5.23 -8.43 -12.22
C ASP A 124 -5.03 -9.89 -11.82
N ILE A 125 -4.98 -10.17 -10.52
CA ILE A 125 -4.88 -11.51 -9.96
C ILE A 125 -6.20 -11.83 -9.25
N TYR A 126 -6.86 -12.90 -9.66
CA TYR A 126 -8.20 -13.29 -9.12
C TYR A 126 -9.23 -12.15 -9.17
N GLY A 127 -9.17 -11.29 -10.20
CA GLY A 127 -10.03 -10.11 -10.33
C GLY A 127 -9.68 -8.93 -9.42
N ILE A 128 -8.53 -8.98 -8.76
CA ILE A 128 -8.04 -7.93 -7.87
C ILE A 128 -6.91 -7.18 -8.55
N LYS A 129 -7.00 -5.85 -8.61
CA LYS A 129 -5.96 -4.99 -9.16
C LYS A 129 -4.77 -4.91 -8.21
N VAL A 130 -3.56 -5.16 -8.75
CA VAL A 130 -2.33 -5.11 -7.97
C VAL A 130 -1.56 -3.84 -8.27
N TYR A 131 -1.27 -3.07 -7.23
CA TYR A 131 -0.48 -1.85 -7.30
C TYR A 131 0.83 -2.00 -6.53
N VAL A 132 1.91 -1.49 -7.08
CA VAL A 132 3.23 -1.50 -6.43
C VAL A 132 3.55 -0.11 -5.93
N SER A 133 3.82 0.03 -4.63
CA SER A 133 4.20 1.30 -4.04
C SER A 133 5.35 1.12 -3.05
N THR A 134 6.24 2.10 -3.01
CA THR A 134 7.28 2.22 -1.98
C THR A 134 6.77 2.89 -0.71
N ASN A 135 5.60 3.55 -0.79
CA ASN A 135 4.98 4.28 0.33
C ASN A 135 4.18 3.37 1.27
N VAL A 136 4.23 2.04 1.07
CA VAL A 136 3.61 1.08 1.99
C VAL A 136 4.18 1.24 3.39
N ASP A 137 3.34 1.01 4.38
CA ASP A 137 3.73 1.14 5.77
C ASP A 137 4.74 0.07 6.18
N THR A 138 5.47 0.37 7.26
CA THR A 138 6.46 -0.53 7.85
C THR A 138 6.06 -0.85 9.29
N THR A 139 6.34 -2.06 9.72
CA THR A 139 6.15 -2.43 11.13
C THR A 139 7.28 -1.88 11.99
N SER A 140 6.99 -1.65 13.27
CA SER A 140 7.95 -1.12 14.25
C SER A 140 8.97 -2.17 14.75
N GLY A 141 9.17 -3.27 14.03
CA GLY A 141 10.09 -4.34 14.44
C GLY A 141 11.53 -4.13 14.00
N SER A 142 12.45 -4.87 14.60
CA SER A 142 13.90 -4.80 14.38
C SER A 142 14.35 -5.13 12.93
N GLY A 143 13.47 -5.62 12.09
CA GLY A 143 13.73 -5.94 10.68
C GLY A 143 13.03 -5.02 9.68
N GLY A 144 12.17 -4.12 10.14
CA GLY A 144 11.48 -3.18 9.23
C GLY A 144 10.55 -3.87 8.24
N ALA A 145 9.82 -4.90 8.66
CA ALA A 145 8.90 -5.63 7.79
C ALA A 145 7.95 -4.69 7.05
N ARG A 146 7.61 -5.02 5.82
CA ARG A 146 6.73 -4.27 4.94
C ARG A 146 5.30 -4.81 5.01
N VAL A 147 4.34 -3.95 4.76
CA VAL A 147 2.93 -4.33 4.81
C VAL A 147 2.33 -4.30 3.42
N CYS A 148 1.75 -5.43 2.99
CA CYS A 148 0.86 -5.49 1.85
C CYS A 148 -0.56 -5.27 2.34
N LEU A 149 -1.34 -4.42 1.65
CA LEU A 149 -2.70 -4.09 2.04
C LEU A 149 -3.68 -4.52 0.94
N LEU A 150 -4.56 -5.46 1.27
CA LEU A 150 -5.71 -5.86 0.45
C LEU A 150 -6.95 -5.17 1.00
N PHE A 151 -7.62 -4.35 0.20
CA PHE A 151 -8.75 -3.57 0.69
C PHE A 151 -9.82 -3.32 -0.39
N HIS A 152 -11.04 -3.06 0.08
CA HIS A 152 -12.11 -2.48 -0.70
C HIS A 152 -12.19 -0.97 -0.43
N PRO A 153 -12.65 -0.14 -1.38
CA PRO A 153 -12.73 1.33 -1.20
C PRO A 153 -13.51 1.79 0.03
N GLU A 154 -14.44 0.99 0.53
CA GLU A 154 -15.19 1.30 1.77
C GLU A 154 -14.36 1.21 3.06
N PHE A 155 -13.13 0.74 2.97
CA PHE A 155 -12.23 0.65 4.11
C PHE A 155 -11.88 2.00 4.71
N GLY A 156 -11.53 2.98 3.86
CA GLY A 156 -11.04 4.25 4.32
C GLY A 156 -11.58 5.44 3.55
N VAL A 157 -11.47 6.60 4.14
CA VAL A 157 -11.85 7.88 3.56
C VAL A 157 -10.69 8.87 3.61
N LEU A 158 -10.52 9.59 2.53
CA LEU A 158 -9.67 10.78 2.44
C LEU A 158 -10.58 11.99 2.28
N VAL A 159 -10.50 12.93 3.20
CA VAL A 159 -11.24 14.20 3.16
C VAL A 159 -10.25 15.31 2.96
N GLU A 160 -10.41 16.07 1.89
CA GLU A 160 -9.59 17.24 1.58
C GLU A 160 -10.40 18.51 1.84
N GLN A 161 -9.92 19.33 2.76
CA GLN A 161 -10.52 20.63 3.05
C GLN A 161 -9.88 21.75 2.22
N LEU A 162 -8.58 21.67 2.03
CA LEU A 162 -7.81 22.64 1.26
C LEU A 162 -6.87 21.91 0.31
N GLY A 163 -7.08 22.09 -1.00
CA GLY A 163 -6.21 21.57 -2.03
C GLY A 163 -4.79 22.15 -1.94
N VAL A 164 -3.86 21.50 -2.61
CA VAL A 164 -2.47 21.94 -2.65
C VAL A 164 -2.39 23.37 -3.17
N ARG A 165 -1.87 24.26 -2.37
CA ARG A 165 -1.57 25.65 -2.75
C ARG A 165 -0.09 25.94 -2.55
N VAL A 166 0.44 26.77 -3.44
CA VAL A 166 1.83 27.21 -3.39
C VAL A 166 1.86 28.72 -3.23
N GLN A 167 2.60 29.21 -2.24
CA GLN A 167 2.81 30.61 -1.96
C GLN A 167 4.28 30.96 -2.03
N THR A 168 4.59 32.14 -2.50
CA THR A 168 5.96 32.64 -2.59
C THR A 168 6.11 33.94 -1.85
N GLN A 169 7.15 34.06 -1.03
CA GLN A 169 7.49 35.26 -0.28
C GLN A 169 8.98 35.55 -0.43
N TYR A 170 9.33 36.80 -0.68
CA TYR A 170 10.73 37.24 -0.63
C TYR A 170 11.14 37.44 0.83
N LYS A 171 12.22 36.75 1.26
CA LYS A 171 12.82 36.93 2.59
C LYS A 171 14.13 37.68 2.48
N GLN A 172 14.14 38.88 3.07
CA GLN A 172 15.30 39.77 3.06
C GLN A 172 16.48 39.22 3.88
N GLU A 173 16.20 38.47 4.96
CA GLU A 173 17.22 37.87 5.82
C GLU A 173 18.11 36.84 5.08
N HIS A 174 17.57 36.18 4.07
CA HIS A 174 18.29 35.18 3.28
C HIS A 174 18.53 35.63 1.83
N LEU A 175 18.18 36.87 1.48
CA LEU A 175 18.26 37.42 0.12
C LEU A 175 17.70 36.46 -0.94
N GLY A 176 16.59 35.78 -0.62
CA GLY A 176 16.00 34.73 -1.45
C GLY A 176 14.48 34.69 -1.41
N THR A 177 13.90 33.94 -2.32
CA THR A 177 12.46 33.70 -2.36
C THR A 177 12.14 32.40 -1.63
N LEU A 178 11.31 32.48 -0.59
CA LEU A 178 10.75 31.32 0.08
C LEU A 178 9.55 30.80 -0.71
N LEU A 179 9.56 29.50 -1.02
CA LEU A 179 8.43 28.78 -1.58
C LEU A 179 7.81 27.92 -0.47
N THR A 180 6.50 28.12 -0.22
CA THR A 180 5.74 27.33 0.75
C THR A 180 4.61 26.63 0.04
N ALA A 181 4.53 25.30 0.18
CA ALA A 181 3.42 24.49 -0.31
C ALA A 181 2.68 23.90 0.89
N ASP A 182 1.37 24.06 0.95
CA ASP A 182 0.53 23.53 2.01
C ASP A 182 -0.74 22.88 1.47
N THR A 183 -1.22 21.90 2.21
CA THR A 183 -2.50 21.22 1.97
C THR A 183 -3.13 20.89 3.33
N LEU A 184 -4.44 20.81 3.39
CA LEU A 184 -5.17 20.42 4.59
C LEU A 184 -6.11 19.27 4.24
N TYR A 185 -5.81 18.10 4.77
CA TYR A 185 -6.58 16.88 4.58
C TYR A 185 -6.65 16.08 5.87
N GLY A 186 -7.58 15.13 5.90
CA GLY A 186 -7.68 14.12 6.96
C GLY A 186 -7.94 12.76 6.37
N THR A 187 -7.39 11.74 6.99
CA THR A 187 -7.64 10.34 6.64
C THR A 187 -8.34 9.65 7.79
N GLY A 188 -9.23 8.72 7.49
CA GLY A 188 -9.97 7.98 8.51
C GLY A 188 -10.39 6.62 8.00
N GLU A 189 -10.51 5.68 8.92
CA GLU A 189 -11.08 4.36 8.67
C GLU A 189 -12.61 4.44 8.76
N LEU A 190 -13.30 3.80 7.81
CA LEU A 190 -14.76 3.69 7.80
C LEU A 190 -15.23 2.31 8.22
N ARG A 191 -14.63 1.25 7.66
CA ARG A 191 -15.00 -0.15 7.91
C ARG A 191 -13.74 -0.99 8.11
N ASP A 192 -13.44 -1.30 9.35
CA ASP A 192 -12.35 -2.16 9.79
C ASP A 192 -12.27 -3.50 9.02
N LYS A 193 -13.42 -4.12 8.76
CA LYS A 193 -13.52 -5.43 8.13
C LYS A 193 -13.22 -5.44 6.63
N SER A 194 -13.18 -4.27 5.99
CA SER A 194 -13.02 -4.14 4.53
C SER A 194 -11.56 -4.11 4.07
N ALA A 195 -10.62 -4.41 4.94
CA ALA A 195 -9.20 -4.54 4.61
C ALA A 195 -8.53 -5.68 5.36
N VAL A 196 -7.47 -6.23 4.75
CA VAL A 196 -6.59 -7.25 5.34
C VAL A 196 -5.14 -6.82 5.12
N ALA A 197 -4.36 -6.79 6.19
CA ALA A 197 -2.94 -6.50 6.14
C ALA A 197 -2.12 -7.82 6.16
N LEU A 198 -1.19 -7.97 5.22
CA LEU A 198 -0.22 -9.06 5.16
C LEU A 198 1.17 -8.50 5.40
N VAL A 199 1.87 -9.04 6.38
CA VAL A 199 3.23 -8.61 6.76
C VAL A 199 4.26 -9.50 6.08
N VAL A 200 5.17 -8.88 5.35
CA VAL A 200 6.23 -9.54 4.57
C VAL A 200 7.61 -8.98 4.98
N PRO A 201 8.70 -9.74 4.80
CA PRO A 201 10.06 -9.25 5.03
C PRO A 201 10.35 -7.99 4.20
N ALA A 202 11.29 -7.16 4.69
CA ALA A 202 11.77 -5.94 4.00
C ALA A 202 12.70 -6.24 2.83
#